data_3675798541fd73f2be37f016d71010ca
#
_entry.id   3675798541fd73f2be37f016d71010ca
#
_cell.length_a   1.000
_cell.length_b   1.000
_cell.length_c   1.000
_cell.angle_alpha   90.00
_cell.angle_beta   90.00
_cell.angle_gamma   90.00
#
_symmetry.space_group_name_H-M   'P 1'
#
loop_
_entity.id
_entity.type
_entity.pdbx_description
1 polymer ?
#
loop_
_entity_poly.entity_id
_entity_poly.type
_entity_poly.pdbx_seq_one_letter_code
_entity_poly.pdbx_strand_id
1 'polypeptide(L)'
;MTKSSSFRIILVFIIILVFTSLKGQSVSGTSGLFHIPSAKMFPEKTFIIGASYIPKPYFQRFDRRLNPGMPTYLNITLFPFMEVMFRYTHELNMRVNPTTKYYPDRMMTFRFRVLKEKKWIPAIVFGFQDITKALGLSSSANNYSASYIVGTKEFKISAININSTLGLAYNLRNLPSEDYKGIFGGIDITHKSLPLTSFLVEHNSKQPIFGIKHFFIDRFQLMLGVWDFRKLTMNLSYHVTL
;
A
#
# COMPACT_ATOMS: atom_id res chain seq x y z
N MET A 1 -6.61 31.68 39.60
CA MET A 1 -7.61 30.96 38.81
C MET A 1 -7.30 31.04 37.29
N THR A 2 -6.24 30.42 36.77
CA THR A 2 -5.82 30.54 35.36
C THR A 2 -5.29 29.24 34.74
N LYS A 3 -5.23 28.13 35.47
CA LYS A 3 -4.74 26.84 34.93
C LYS A 3 -5.77 26.02 34.13
N SER A 4 -7.06 26.30 34.28
CA SER A 4 -8.14 25.52 33.63
C SER A 4 -8.35 25.89 32.16
N SER A 5 -8.04 27.14 31.77
CA SER A 5 -8.25 27.62 30.39
C SER A 5 -7.21 27.05 29.42
N SER A 6 -5.93 26.98 29.81
CA SER A 6 -4.84 26.47 28.98
C SER A 6 -4.98 24.95 28.69
N PHE A 7 -5.47 24.18 29.66
CA PHE A 7 -5.71 22.74 29.46
C PHE A 7 -6.85 22.46 28.49
N ARG A 8 -7.91 23.27 28.50
CA ARG A 8 -9.02 23.18 27.57
C ARG A 8 -8.61 23.55 26.13
N ILE A 9 -7.74 24.56 25.99
CA ILE A 9 -7.21 24.97 24.68
C ILE A 9 -6.30 23.88 24.09
N ILE A 10 -5.45 23.28 24.89
CA ILE A 10 -4.59 22.16 24.46
C ILE A 10 -5.43 20.94 24.08
N LEU A 11 -6.48 20.62 24.84
CA LEU A 11 -7.38 19.52 24.53
C LEU A 11 -8.17 19.77 23.24
N VAL A 12 -8.61 21.01 22.98
CA VAL A 12 -9.29 21.41 21.74
C VAL A 12 -8.31 21.39 20.56
N PHE A 13 -7.04 21.79 20.74
CA PHE A 13 -6.00 21.68 19.69
C PHE A 13 -5.67 20.22 19.35
N ILE A 14 -5.64 19.32 20.33
CA ILE A 14 -5.46 17.90 20.13
C ILE A 14 -6.66 17.28 19.38
N ILE A 15 -7.88 17.77 19.64
CA ILE A 15 -9.10 17.29 18.98
C ILE A 15 -9.19 17.80 17.52
N ILE A 16 -8.64 18.96 17.19
CA ILE A 16 -8.68 19.54 15.83
C ILE A 16 -7.66 18.85 14.89
N LEU A 17 -6.60 18.25 15.43
CA LEU A 17 -5.57 17.54 14.64
C LEU A 17 -6.00 16.14 14.11
N VAL A 18 -7.21 15.66 14.39
CA VAL A 18 -7.61 14.26 14.21
C VAL A 18 -8.49 14.00 12.98
N PHE A 19 -8.67 14.94 12.06
CA PHE A 19 -9.53 14.72 10.89
C PHE A 19 -8.77 14.50 9.56
N THR A 20 -7.57 13.98 9.60
CA THR A 20 -6.94 13.48 8.37
C THR A 20 -7.38 12.05 8.11
N SER A 21 -8.04 11.81 6.98
CA SER A 21 -8.29 10.46 6.46
C SER A 21 -6.98 9.66 6.50
N LEU A 22 -6.94 8.58 7.27
CA LEU A 22 -5.76 7.74 7.38
C LEU A 22 -5.40 7.20 5.99
N LYS A 23 -4.28 7.66 5.48
CA LYS A 23 -3.67 7.11 4.28
C LYS A 23 -2.73 6.00 4.73
N GLY A 24 -2.82 4.84 4.10
CA GLY A 24 -2.01 3.69 4.47
C GLY A 24 -1.12 3.23 3.35
N GLN A 25 -0.02 2.60 3.74
CA GLN A 25 0.91 1.94 2.84
C GLN A 25 0.57 0.45 2.77
N SER A 26 0.49 -0.10 1.56
CA SER A 26 0.22 -1.52 1.35
C SER A 26 1.46 -2.39 1.57
N VAL A 27 1.29 -3.70 1.65
CA VAL A 27 2.42 -4.65 1.72
C VAL A 27 3.27 -4.65 0.45
N SER A 28 2.74 -4.18 -0.67
CA SER A 28 3.48 -4.01 -1.92
C SER A 28 4.35 -2.74 -1.95
N GLY A 29 4.20 -1.83 -0.98
CA GLY A 29 5.02 -0.63 -0.82
C GLY A 29 4.45 0.63 -1.50
N THR A 30 3.23 0.59 -2.02
CA THR A 30 2.52 1.76 -2.56
C THR A 30 1.40 2.21 -1.63
N SER A 31 0.92 3.45 -1.76
CA SER A 31 -0.29 3.89 -1.05
C SER A 31 -1.47 3.00 -1.43
N GLY A 32 -2.10 2.37 -0.43
CA GLY A 32 -3.13 1.37 -0.71
C GLY A 32 -3.88 0.86 0.52
N LEU A 33 -4.66 -0.19 0.31
CA LEU A 33 -5.31 -0.96 1.35
C LEU A 33 -4.28 -1.90 1.99
N PHE A 34 -4.57 -3.20 2.00
CA PHE A 34 -3.62 -4.18 2.51
C PHE A 34 -2.57 -4.57 1.45
N HIS A 35 -3.02 -5.06 0.30
CA HIS A 35 -2.16 -5.45 -0.82
C HIS A 35 -2.43 -4.60 -2.06
N ILE A 36 -3.71 -4.28 -2.36
CA ILE A 36 -4.09 -3.52 -3.55
C ILE A 36 -3.78 -2.04 -3.41
N PRO A 37 -3.41 -1.35 -4.52
CA PRO A 37 -3.27 0.10 -4.54
C PRO A 37 -4.61 0.80 -4.40
N SER A 38 -4.61 2.01 -3.82
CA SER A 38 -5.75 2.92 -3.79
C SER A 38 -5.45 4.20 -4.56
N ALA A 39 -6.47 5.02 -4.85
CA ALA A 39 -6.25 6.33 -5.45
C ALA A 39 -5.92 7.43 -4.42
N LYS A 40 -5.84 7.07 -3.14
CA LYS A 40 -5.35 7.99 -2.11
C LYS A 40 -3.83 8.04 -2.15
N MET A 41 -3.28 9.26 -2.20
CA MET A 41 -1.84 9.52 -2.16
C MET A 41 -1.51 10.35 -0.93
N PHE A 42 -0.31 10.18 -0.39
CA PHE A 42 0.20 11.03 0.68
C PHE A 42 0.39 12.49 0.22
N PRO A 43 0.53 13.45 1.14
CA PRO A 43 0.96 14.81 0.78
C PRO A 43 2.31 14.78 0.05
N GLU A 44 2.59 15.80 -0.75
CA GLU A 44 3.92 15.95 -1.32
C GLU A 44 5.00 16.03 -0.23
N LYS A 45 6.23 15.70 -0.58
CA LYS A 45 7.38 15.62 0.34
C LYS A 45 7.20 14.59 1.46
N THR A 46 6.31 13.61 1.27
CA THR A 46 6.19 12.47 2.19
C THR A 46 7.13 11.36 1.74
N PHE A 47 7.92 10.88 2.70
CA PHE A 47 8.83 9.74 2.57
C PHE A 47 8.33 8.62 3.47
N ILE A 48 8.28 7.42 2.94
CA ILE A 48 7.84 6.24 3.68
C ILE A 48 8.84 5.12 3.45
N ILE A 49 9.40 4.62 4.53
CA ILE A 49 10.23 3.41 4.51
C ILE A 49 9.47 2.29 5.20
N GLY A 50 9.54 1.08 4.67
CA GLY A 50 8.84 -0.04 5.28
C GLY A 50 9.36 -1.39 4.84
N ALA A 51 8.85 -2.41 5.56
CA ALA A 51 9.09 -3.81 5.28
C ALA A 51 7.80 -4.60 5.45
N SER A 52 7.65 -5.66 4.64
CA SER A 52 6.51 -6.55 4.69
C SER A 52 6.96 -7.99 4.79
N TYR A 53 6.07 -8.84 5.30
CA TYR A 53 6.20 -10.28 5.20
C TYR A 53 5.05 -10.84 4.37
N ILE A 54 5.36 -11.50 3.26
CA ILE A 54 4.39 -12.15 2.38
C ILE A 54 4.61 -13.66 2.50
N PRO A 55 3.64 -14.41 3.02
CA PRO A 55 3.80 -15.83 3.25
C PRO A 55 3.73 -16.64 1.96
N LYS A 56 4.31 -17.82 1.98
CA LYS A 56 4.06 -18.87 0.99
C LYS A 56 2.57 -19.32 1.07
N PRO A 57 1.87 -19.52 -0.04
CA PRO A 57 2.26 -19.48 -1.45
C PRO A 57 1.97 -18.15 -2.15
N TYR A 58 1.72 -17.04 -1.44
CA TYR A 58 1.29 -15.75 -1.97
C TYR A 58 2.45 -14.89 -2.44
N PHE A 59 3.67 -15.19 -1.99
CA PHE A 59 4.89 -14.63 -2.57
C PHE A 59 5.26 -15.42 -3.83
N GLN A 60 5.36 -14.74 -4.96
CA GLN A 60 5.75 -15.33 -6.24
C GLN A 60 7.05 -14.72 -6.75
N ARG A 61 7.94 -15.56 -7.19
CA ARG A 61 9.17 -15.19 -7.89
C ARG A 61 9.46 -16.19 -9.01
N PHE A 62 9.67 -15.73 -10.24
CA PHE A 62 9.97 -16.57 -11.42
C PHE A 62 9.01 -17.78 -11.55
N ASP A 63 7.70 -17.56 -11.46
CA ASP A 63 6.67 -18.62 -11.45
C ASP A 63 6.76 -19.61 -10.29
N ARG A 64 7.61 -19.35 -9.31
CA ARG A 64 7.79 -20.22 -8.14
C ARG A 64 7.17 -19.57 -6.91
N ARG A 65 6.47 -20.41 -6.13
CA ARG A 65 5.83 -20.03 -4.85
C ARG A 65 6.37 -20.89 -3.72
N LEU A 66 7.68 -21.07 -3.67
CA LEU A 66 8.32 -22.03 -2.79
C LEU A 66 8.58 -21.51 -1.38
N ASN A 67 8.87 -20.22 -1.28
CA ASN A 67 9.32 -19.59 -0.05
C ASN A 67 8.51 -18.32 0.26
N PRO A 68 8.50 -17.85 1.51
CA PRO A 68 7.98 -16.53 1.82
C PRO A 68 8.92 -15.43 1.32
N GLY A 69 8.38 -14.23 1.13
CA GLY A 69 9.13 -13.05 0.71
C GLY A 69 9.10 -11.94 1.76
N MET A 70 10.18 -11.14 1.76
CA MET A 70 10.32 -9.93 2.57
C MET A 70 10.62 -8.73 1.67
N PRO A 71 9.59 -8.05 1.15
CA PRO A 71 9.75 -6.76 0.51
C PRO A 71 10.18 -5.69 1.51
N THR A 72 11.24 -4.95 1.18
CA THR A 72 11.58 -3.66 1.79
C THR A 72 11.39 -2.57 0.77
N TYR A 73 10.93 -1.38 1.16
CA TYR A 73 10.61 -0.35 0.19
C TYR A 73 10.83 1.06 0.73
N LEU A 74 11.06 1.96 -0.21
CA LEU A 74 11.03 3.40 -0.04
C LEU A 74 9.98 3.98 -0.99
N ASN A 75 8.98 4.67 -0.45
CA ASN A 75 7.96 5.35 -1.21
C ASN A 75 8.06 6.87 -1.00
N ILE A 76 8.01 7.64 -2.08
CA ILE A 76 8.19 9.08 -2.06
C ILE A 76 7.05 9.72 -2.85
N THR A 77 6.30 10.62 -2.20
CA THR A 77 5.37 11.51 -2.91
C THR A 77 6.12 12.78 -3.32
N LEU A 78 6.58 12.81 -4.57
CA LEU A 78 7.40 13.91 -5.11
C LEU A 78 6.56 15.16 -5.35
N PHE A 79 5.38 14.98 -5.93
CA PHE A 79 4.42 16.04 -6.24
C PHE A 79 3.02 15.64 -5.77
N PRO A 80 2.07 16.58 -5.62
CA PRO A 80 0.71 16.25 -5.20
C PRO A 80 -0.01 15.24 -6.09
N PHE A 81 0.55 14.98 -7.29
CA PHE A 81 -0.01 14.07 -8.29
C PHE A 81 0.90 12.89 -8.63
N MET A 82 2.12 12.80 -8.04
CA MET A 82 3.11 11.79 -8.42
C MET A 82 3.74 11.12 -7.20
N GLU A 83 3.66 9.81 -7.17
CA GLU A 83 4.29 8.93 -6.17
C GLU A 83 5.26 7.99 -6.88
N VAL A 84 6.45 7.83 -6.33
CA VAL A 84 7.49 6.89 -6.81
C VAL A 84 7.86 5.97 -5.68
N MET A 85 7.84 4.66 -5.94
CA MET A 85 8.20 3.64 -4.97
C MET A 85 9.33 2.76 -5.51
N PHE A 86 10.32 2.53 -4.67
CA PHE A 86 11.40 1.57 -4.89
C PHE A 86 11.22 0.40 -3.93
N ARG A 87 11.22 -0.82 -4.45
CA ARG A 87 11.10 -2.04 -3.65
C ARG A 87 12.26 -2.98 -3.94
N TYR A 88 12.75 -3.57 -2.88
CA TYR A 88 13.78 -4.57 -2.87
C TYR A 88 13.25 -5.80 -2.13
N THR A 89 13.10 -6.92 -2.83
CA THR A 89 12.41 -8.08 -2.28
C THR A 89 13.35 -9.25 -2.09
N HIS A 90 13.47 -9.71 -0.86
CA HIS A 90 14.19 -10.92 -0.48
C HIS A 90 13.25 -12.12 -0.44
N GLU A 91 13.68 -13.22 -1.03
CA GLU A 91 13.08 -14.53 -0.81
C GLU A 91 13.71 -15.15 0.44
N LEU A 92 12.87 -15.44 1.44
CA LEU A 92 13.33 -16.03 2.70
C LEU A 92 13.52 -17.55 2.54
N ASN A 93 14.39 -18.14 3.37
CA ASN A 93 14.67 -19.59 3.38
C ASN A 93 15.19 -20.14 2.03
N MET A 94 15.71 -19.31 1.17
CA MET A 94 16.35 -19.75 -0.05
C MET A 94 17.68 -20.47 0.30
N ARG A 95 17.82 -21.72 -0.10
CA ARG A 95 19.11 -22.42 -0.01
C ARG A 95 20.03 -21.84 -1.08
N VAL A 96 20.97 -20.99 -0.66
CA VAL A 96 22.01 -20.46 -1.53
C VAL A 96 23.08 -21.53 -1.67
N ASN A 97 23.19 -22.12 -2.86
CA ASN A 97 24.32 -22.97 -3.19
C ASN A 97 25.54 -22.05 -3.41
N PRO A 98 26.77 -22.40 -3.01
CA PRO A 98 27.96 -21.56 -3.21
C PRO A 98 28.18 -21.12 -4.65
N THR A 99 27.65 -21.87 -5.62
CA THR A 99 27.74 -21.55 -7.07
C THR A 99 26.58 -20.67 -7.57
N THR A 100 25.53 -20.47 -6.78
CA THR A 100 24.34 -19.72 -7.21
C THR A 100 24.35 -18.34 -6.56
N LYS A 101 24.63 -17.31 -7.36
CA LYS A 101 24.52 -15.91 -6.90
C LYS A 101 23.05 -15.60 -6.60
N TYR A 102 22.76 -15.19 -5.36
CA TYR A 102 21.44 -14.70 -4.96
C TYR A 102 21.30 -13.25 -5.38
N TYR A 103 20.28 -12.96 -6.18
CA TYR A 103 19.92 -11.59 -6.53
C TYR A 103 18.50 -11.34 -6.04
N PRO A 104 18.31 -10.45 -5.05
CA PRO A 104 16.97 -10.02 -4.68
C PRO A 104 16.29 -9.30 -5.84
N ASP A 105 14.97 -9.34 -5.87
CA ASP A 105 14.21 -8.67 -6.89
C ASP A 105 14.13 -7.17 -6.61
N ARG A 106 14.29 -6.37 -7.65
CA ARG A 106 14.26 -4.91 -7.59
C ARG A 106 13.14 -4.38 -8.47
N MET A 107 12.30 -3.55 -7.92
CA MET A 107 11.12 -3.03 -8.59
C MET A 107 11.02 -1.52 -8.38
N MET A 108 10.58 -0.81 -9.42
CA MET A 108 10.19 0.59 -9.36
C MET A 108 8.74 0.73 -9.80
N THR A 109 7.98 1.52 -9.06
CA THR A 109 6.58 1.82 -9.39
C THR A 109 6.38 3.32 -9.48
N PHE A 110 5.72 3.76 -10.54
CA PHE A 110 5.26 5.15 -10.70
C PHE A 110 3.74 5.18 -10.60
N ARG A 111 3.23 6.19 -9.91
CA ARG A 111 1.79 6.41 -9.77
C ARG A 111 1.47 7.87 -10.04
N PHE A 112 0.44 8.12 -10.83
CA PHE A 112 0.02 9.45 -11.24
C PHE A 112 -1.46 9.64 -10.93
N ARG A 113 -1.77 10.60 -10.07
CA ARG A 113 -3.14 10.99 -9.77
C ARG A 113 -3.64 11.96 -10.84
N VAL A 114 -4.55 11.50 -11.68
CA VAL A 114 -5.15 12.28 -12.75
C VAL A 114 -6.40 13.02 -12.30
N LEU A 115 -7.06 12.53 -11.24
CA LEU A 115 -8.26 13.17 -10.71
C LEU A 115 -8.24 13.14 -9.18
N LYS A 116 -8.42 14.31 -8.56
CA LYS A 116 -8.63 14.43 -7.11
C LYS A 116 -10.09 14.10 -6.78
N GLU A 117 -10.30 13.50 -5.62
CA GLU A 117 -11.65 13.25 -5.11
C GLU A 117 -12.43 14.55 -4.93
N LYS A 118 -13.69 14.54 -5.38
CA LYS A 118 -14.69 15.60 -5.17
C LYS A 118 -15.96 14.98 -4.60
N LYS A 119 -16.95 15.79 -4.25
CA LYS A 119 -18.21 15.34 -3.63
C LYS A 119 -18.82 14.12 -4.33
N TRP A 120 -18.88 14.11 -5.66
CA TRP A 120 -19.53 13.05 -6.47
C TRP A 120 -18.54 12.24 -7.30
N ILE A 121 -17.28 12.64 -7.35
CA ILE A 121 -16.27 12.08 -8.25
C ILE A 121 -15.19 11.40 -7.40
N PRO A 122 -14.81 10.13 -7.66
CA PRO A 122 -13.71 9.47 -6.96
C PRO A 122 -12.37 10.10 -7.33
N ALA A 123 -11.36 9.92 -6.49
CA ALA A 123 -9.98 10.09 -6.93
C ALA A 123 -9.64 8.99 -7.95
N ILE A 124 -8.81 9.32 -8.96
CA ILE A 124 -8.33 8.36 -9.96
C ILE A 124 -6.82 8.44 -10.07
N VAL A 125 -6.18 7.29 -10.05
CA VAL A 125 -4.73 7.10 -10.19
C VAL A 125 -4.44 6.08 -11.28
N PHE A 126 -3.47 6.40 -12.15
CA PHE A 126 -2.77 5.43 -12.99
C PHE A 126 -1.50 4.98 -12.29
N GLY A 127 -1.22 3.67 -12.31
CA GLY A 127 -0.01 3.09 -11.75
C GLY A 127 0.70 2.20 -12.76
N PHE A 128 2.03 2.29 -12.74
CA PHE A 128 2.93 1.50 -13.58
C PHE A 128 3.91 0.80 -12.64
N GLN A 129 3.60 -0.44 -12.31
CA GLN A 129 4.40 -1.25 -11.41
C GLN A 129 5.43 -2.03 -12.19
N ASP A 130 6.67 -2.05 -11.69
CA ASP A 130 7.80 -2.82 -12.24
C ASP A 130 8.04 -2.58 -13.75
N ILE A 131 8.17 -1.31 -14.13
CA ILE A 131 8.29 -0.90 -15.54
C ILE A 131 9.72 -0.90 -16.07
N THR A 132 10.72 -1.21 -15.25
CA THR A 132 12.14 -1.07 -15.59
C THR A 132 12.52 -1.82 -16.88
N LYS A 133 11.99 -3.03 -17.09
CA LYS A 133 12.20 -3.77 -18.35
C LYS A 133 11.43 -3.16 -19.52
N ALA A 134 10.23 -2.63 -19.27
CA ALA A 134 9.43 -2.00 -20.33
C ALA A 134 10.14 -0.74 -20.85
N LEU A 135 10.89 -0.04 -20.01
CA LEU A 135 11.69 1.13 -20.36
C LEU A 135 13.09 0.79 -20.89
N GLY A 136 13.44 -0.49 -21.02
CA GLY A 136 14.78 -0.91 -21.46
C GLY A 136 15.89 -0.69 -20.41
N LEU A 137 15.55 -0.34 -19.18
CA LEU A 137 16.50 -0.04 -18.11
C LEU A 137 17.05 -1.28 -17.40
N SER A 138 16.47 -2.46 -17.65
CA SER A 138 16.89 -3.72 -17.05
C SER A 138 16.69 -4.88 -17.99
N SER A 139 17.65 -5.81 -18.00
CA SER A 139 17.53 -7.11 -18.69
C SER A 139 16.85 -8.18 -17.84
N SER A 140 16.65 -7.93 -16.54
CA SER A 140 16.03 -8.88 -15.62
C SER A 140 14.53 -9.05 -15.88
N ALA A 141 13.99 -10.18 -15.49
CA ALA A 141 12.55 -10.42 -15.58
C ALA A 141 11.81 -9.50 -14.60
N ASN A 142 10.74 -8.86 -15.07
CA ASN A 142 9.86 -8.06 -14.23
C ASN A 142 8.83 -9.00 -13.58
N ASN A 143 9.12 -9.46 -12.36
CA ASN A 143 8.27 -10.44 -11.68
C ASN A 143 6.93 -9.86 -11.21
N TYR A 144 6.80 -8.53 -11.14
CA TYR A 144 5.64 -7.84 -10.57
C TYR A 144 5.05 -6.80 -11.52
N SER A 145 5.33 -6.91 -12.83
CA SER A 145 4.86 -5.94 -13.81
C SER A 145 3.33 -5.89 -13.87
N ALA A 146 2.78 -4.71 -13.62
CA ALA A 146 1.36 -4.43 -13.78
C ALA A 146 1.13 -2.95 -14.08
N SER A 147 0.28 -2.66 -15.04
CA SER A 147 -0.27 -1.32 -15.24
C SER A 147 -1.71 -1.33 -14.81
N TYR A 148 -2.13 -0.33 -14.05
CA TYR A 148 -3.48 -0.30 -13.51
C TYR A 148 -4.08 1.10 -13.50
N ILE A 149 -5.39 1.13 -13.51
CA ILE A 149 -6.20 2.28 -13.16
C ILE A 149 -6.97 1.94 -11.90
N VAL A 150 -6.99 2.85 -10.92
CA VAL A 150 -7.72 2.66 -9.67
C VAL A 150 -8.47 3.92 -9.29
N GLY A 151 -9.71 3.73 -8.85
CA GLY A 151 -10.58 4.75 -8.29
C GLY A 151 -10.79 4.50 -6.79
N THR A 152 -10.81 5.58 -5.98
CA THR A 152 -11.15 5.49 -4.57
C THR A 152 -12.10 6.61 -4.19
N LYS A 153 -13.19 6.25 -3.47
CA LYS A 153 -14.21 7.18 -2.98
C LYS A 153 -14.41 7.04 -1.49
N GLU A 154 -14.41 8.16 -0.77
CA GLU A 154 -14.72 8.22 0.65
C GLU A 154 -16.21 8.46 0.86
N PHE A 155 -16.80 7.65 1.75
CA PHE A 155 -18.16 7.79 2.25
C PHE A 155 -18.12 8.00 3.76
N LYS A 156 -18.84 9.01 4.25
CA LYS A 156 -18.95 9.31 5.68
C LYS A 156 -20.39 9.05 6.13
N ILE A 157 -20.56 8.03 6.95
CA ILE A 157 -21.87 7.60 7.46
C ILE A 157 -21.81 7.65 8.98
N SER A 158 -22.40 8.70 9.58
CA SER A 158 -22.42 8.92 11.03
C SER A 158 -20.99 8.89 11.65
N ALA A 159 -20.68 7.85 12.39
CA ALA A 159 -19.37 7.65 13.05
C ALA A 159 -18.36 6.85 12.21
N ILE A 160 -18.74 6.37 11.02
CA ILE A 160 -17.93 5.48 10.19
C ILE A 160 -17.48 6.21 8.94
N ASN A 161 -16.18 6.10 8.63
CA ASN A 161 -15.62 6.49 7.35
C ASN A 161 -15.28 5.22 6.55
N ILE A 162 -15.78 5.13 5.32
CA ILE A 162 -15.55 4.01 4.42
C ILE A 162 -14.84 4.54 3.18
N ASN A 163 -13.64 4.05 2.89
CA ASN A 163 -12.97 4.28 1.63
C ASN A 163 -13.19 3.05 0.73
N SER A 164 -13.99 3.20 -0.31
CA SER A 164 -14.21 2.15 -1.31
C SER A 164 -13.25 2.34 -2.47
N THR A 165 -12.56 1.27 -2.83
CA THR A 165 -11.54 1.24 -3.90
C THR A 165 -11.92 0.17 -4.91
N LEU A 166 -11.83 0.53 -6.19
CA LEU A 166 -12.03 -0.38 -7.32
C LEU A 166 -10.98 -0.06 -8.39
N GLY A 167 -10.38 -1.09 -8.94
CA GLY A 167 -9.35 -0.95 -9.97
C GLY A 167 -9.37 -2.06 -10.99
N LEU A 168 -8.71 -1.79 -12.10
CA LEU A 168 -8.47 -2.74 -13.19
C LEU A 168 -6.97 -2.74 -13.50
N ALA A 169 -6.37 -3.91 -13.50
CA ALA A 169 -4.97 -4.08 -13.84
C ALA A 169 -4.78 -4.92 -15.10
N TYR A 170 -3.79 -4.52 -15.87
CA TYR A 170 -3.38 -5.21 -17.09
C TYR A 170 -1.86 -5.36 -17.12
N ASN A 171 -1.41 -6.50 -17.56
CA ASN A 171 0.00 -6.76 -17.76
C ASN A 171 0.39 -6.34 -19.18
N LEU A 172 1.24 -5.31 -19.31
CA LEU A 172 1.66 -4.77 -20.61
C LEU A 172 2.49 -5.76 -21.46
N ARG A 173 3.00 -6.81 -20.85
CA ARG A 173 3.67 -7.93 -21.53
C ARG A 173 3.17 -9.22 -20.91
N ASN A 174 3.16 -10.31 -21.67
CA ASN A 174 2.89 -11.67 -21.16
C ASN A 174 4.02 -12.14 -20.23
N LEU A 175 4.21 -11.40 -19.15
CA LEU A 175 5.16 -11.75 -18.12
C LEU A 175 4.45 -12.57 -17.06
N PRO A 176 5.14 -13.50 -16.39
CA PRO A 176 4.54 -14.41 -15.42
C PRO A 176 4.03 -13.73 -14.15
N SER A 177 4.26 -12.43 -14.01
CA SER A 177 3.77 -11.69 -12.84
C SER A 177 2.26 -11.57 -12.84
N GLU A 178 1.69 -11.99 -11.76
CA GLU A 178 0.26 -12.02 -11.54
C GLU A 178 -0.15 -11.23 -10.31
N ASP A 179 0.61 -10.19 -9.91
CA ASP A 179 0.29 -9.44 -8.69
C ASP A 179 -1.10 -8.82 -8.74
N TYR A 180 -1.39 -8.15 -9.86
CA TYR A 180 -2.73 -7.62 -10.16
C TYR A 180 -3.04 -7.94 -11.62
N LYS A 181 -4.01 -8.78 -11.87
CA LYS A 181 -4.47 -9.05 -13.23
C LYS A 181 -6.00 -9.10 -13.24
N GLY A 182 -6.62 -8.16 -13.94
CA GLY A 182 -8.07 -8.04 -13.97
C GLY A 182 -8.59 -7.08 -12.89
N ILE A 183 -9.81 -7.30 -12.47
CA ILE A 183 -10.52 -6.44 -11.51
C ILE A 183 -10.07 -6.75 -10.10
N PHE A 184 -9.74 -5.71 -9.35
CA PHE A 184 -9.44 -5.77 -7.91
C PHE A 184 -10.21 -4.68 -7.18
N GLY A 185 -10.47 -4.87 -5.90
CA GLY A 185 -11.17 -3.86 -5.10
C GLY A 185 -11.22 -4.20 -3.63
N GLY A 186 -11.67 -3.23 -2.84
CA GLY A 186 -11.75 -3.40 -1.39
C GLY A 186 -12.28 -2.16 -0.68
N ILE A 187 -12.41 -2.29 0.61
CA ILE A 187 -12.86 -1.22 1.51
C ILE A 187 -11.91 -1.09 2.70
N ASP A 188 -11.75 0.15 3.13
CA ASP A 188 -11.03 0.55 4.34
C ASP A 188 -12.05 1.24 5.25
N ILE A 189 -12.29 0.71 6.44
CA ILE A 189 -13.32 1.16 7.37
C ILE A 189 -12.64 1.69 8.62
N THR A 190 -12.91 2.94 8.97
CA THR A 190 -12.41 3.61 10.17
C THR A 190 -13.58 4.13 11.00
N HIS A 191 -13.56 3.92 12.32
CA HIS A 191 -14.55 4.47 13.23
C HIS A 191 -14.02 5.70 13.95
N LYS A 192 -14.84 6.72 14.21
CA LYS A 192 -14.43 7.98 14.88
C LYS A 192 -13.81 7.76 16.27
N SER A 193 -14.25 6.73 17.00
CA SER A 193 -13.68 6.40 18.32
C SER A 193 -12.33 5.69 18.23
N LEU A 194 -11.94 5.20 17.04
CA LEU A 194 -10.68 4.51 16.77
C LEU A 194 -10.01 5.13 15.53
N PRO A 195 -9.70 6.44 15.55
CA PRO A 195 -9.30 7.17 14.35
C PRO A 195 -7.97 6.69 13.75
N LEU A 196 -7.13 6.04 14.54
CA LEU A 196 -5.83 5.51 14.10
C LEU A 196 -5.89 4.03 13.66
N THR A 197 -7.10 3.42 13.67
CA THR A 197 -7.29 2.02 13.32
C THR A 197 -8.27 1.88 12.17
N SER A 198 -7.88 1.11 11.15
CA SER A 198 -8.76 0.75 10.03
C SER A 198 -8.90 -0.76 9.92
N PHE A 199 -10.09 -1.22 9.57
CA PHE A 199 -10.36 -2.58 9.15
C PHE A 199 -10.39 -2.63 7.63
N LEU A 200 -9.70 -3.61 7.06
CA LEU A 200 -9.48 -3.74 5.64
C LEU A 200 -10.11 -5.04 5.14
N VAL A 201 -10.88 -4.94 4.06
CA VAL A 201 -11.40 -6.09 3.32
C VAL A 201 -11.13 -5.83 1.85
N GLU A 202 -10.42 -6.73 1.20
CA GLU A 202 -10.09 -6.57 -0.20
C GLU A 202 -10.06 -7.91 -0.95
N HIS A 203 -10.17 -7.81 -2.27
CA HIS A 203 -9.94 -8.89 -3.23
C HIS A 203 -8.93 -8.42 -4.27
N ASN A 204 -7.79 -9.08 -4.36
CA ASN A 204 -6.67 -8.69 -5.22
C ASN A 204 -6.73 -9.28 -6.63
N SER A 205 -7.92 -9.50 -7.17
CA SER A 205 -8.24 -10.22 -8.41
C SER A 205 -8.14 -11.76 -8.34
N LYS A 206 -7.58 -12.31 -7.25
CA LYS A 206 -7.44 -13.77 -7.08
C LYS A 206 -8.01 -14.27 -5.76
N GLN A 207 -7.76 -13.55 -4.68
CA GLN A 207 -8.00 -14.02 -3.32
C GLN A 207 -8.49 -12.89 -2.42
N PRO A 208 -9.35 -13.19 -1.44
CA PRO A 208 -9.72 -12.26 -0.40
C PRO A 208 -8.57 -12.06 0.59
N ILE A 209 -8.44 -10.85 1.10
CA ILE A 209 -7.52 -10.48 2.16
C ILE A 209 -8.28 -9.65 3.18
N PHE A 210 -8.09 -9.97 4.46
CA PHE A 210 -8.65 -9.26 5.59
C PHE A 210 -7.51 -8.72 6.43
N GLY A 211 -7.63 -7.50 6.91
CA GLY A 211 -6.55 -6.92 7.69
C GLY A 211 -7.00 -5.83 8.64
N ILE A 212 -6.09 -5.50 9.55
CA ILE A 212 -6.17 -4.35 10.43
C ILE A 212 -4.93 -3.52 10.19
N LYS A 213 -5.12 -2.22 10.08
CA LYS A 213 -4.07 -1.22 9.99
C LYS A 213 -4.17 -0.31 11.19
N HIS A 214 -3.05 -0.10 11.88
CA HIS A 214 -2.99 0.78 13.03
C HIS A 214 -1.80 1.72 12.91
N PHE A 215 -2.00 3.01 13.25
CA PHE A 215 -0.95 4.00 13.33
C PHE A 215 -0.57 4.27 14.78
N PHE A 216 0.71 4.11 15.09
CA PHE A 216 1.29 4.55 16.36
C PHE A 216 1.92 5.94 16.16
N ILE A 217 1.53 6.90 16.99
CA ILE A 217 2.13 8.26 16.99
C ILE A 217 2.11 8.89 15.57
N ASP A 218 1.04 8.67 14.78
CA ASP A 218 0.81 9.21 13.43
C ASP A 218 1.92 8.93 12.39
N ARG A 219 2.97 8.22 12.75
CA ARG A 219 4.15 7.98 11.91
C ARG A 219 4.47 6.52 11.66
N PHE A 220 4.22 5.66 12.64
CA PHE A 220 4.44 4.22 12.49
C PHE A 220 3.13 3.53 12.13
N GLN A 221 3.11 2.86 10.99
CA GLN A 221 2.00 2.02 10.58
C GLN A 221 2.37 0.56 10.79
N LEU A 222 1.52 -0.18 11.49
CA LEU A 222 1.53 -1.63 11.53
C LEU A 222 0.27 -2.13 10.82
N MET A 223 0.44 -3.09 9.91
CA MET A 223 -0.67 -3.86 9.37
C MET A 223 -0.48 -5.33 9.69
N LEU A 224 -1.56 -5.96 10.09
CA LEU A 224 -1.67 -7.40 10.26
C LEU A 224 -2.85 -7.89 9.43
N GLY A 225 -2.68 -8.98 8.70
CA GLY A 225 -3.75 -9.50 7.86
C GLY A 225 -3.67 -10.99 7.64
N VAL A 226 -4.78 -11.51 7.13
CA VAL A 226 -4.93 -12.91 6.76
C VAL A 226 -5.22 -12.99 5.27
N TRP A 227 -4.36 -13.69 4.57
CA TRP A 227 -4.48 -13.93 3.13
C TRP A 227 -5.24 -15.23 2.91
N ASP A 228 -6.33 -15.18 2.15
CA ASP A 228 -7.17 -16.33 1.80
C ASP A 228 -7.61 -17.17 3.03
N PHE A 229 -7.89 -16.50 4.18
CA PHE A 229 -8.24 -17.14 5.46
C PHE A 229 -7.22 -18.17 6.00
N ARG A 230 -5.98 -18.19 5.45
CA ARG A 230 -5.02 -19.28 5.72
C ARG A 230 -3.69 -18.81 6.28
N LYS A 231 -3.18 -17.69 5.83
CA LYS A 231 -1.80 -17.27 6.12
C LYS A 231 -1.73 -15.85 6.62
N LEU A 232 -1.01 -15.68 7.72
CA LEU A 232 -0.72 -14.39 8.28
C LEU A 232 0.30 -13.64 7.42
N THR A 233 0.08 -12.36 7.27
CA THR A 233 0.96 -11.41 6.60
C THR A 233 1.02 -10.13 7.39
N MET A 234 2.10 -9.38 7.27
CA MET A 234 2.27 -8.14 8.01
C MET A 234 3.07 -7.11 7.23
N ASN A 235 2.88 -5.86 7.61
CA ASN A 235 3.68 -4.73 7.13
C ASN A 235 3.98 -3.79 8.29
N LEU A 236 5.18 -3.27 8.32
CA LEU A 236 5.61 -2.18 9.20
C LEU A 236 6.18 -1.06 8.34
N SER A 237 5.73 0.17 8.55
CA SER A 237 6.27 1.34 7.85
C SER A 237 6.38 2.56 8.76
N TYR A 238 7.34 3.43 8.40
CA TYR A 238 7.58 4.71 9.05
C TYR A 238 7.40 5.84 8.04
N HIS A 239 6.66 6.87 8.42
CA HIS A 239 6.21 7.95 7.56
C HIS A 239 6.80 9.28 8.04
N VAL A 240 7.41 10.05 7.12
CA VAL A 240 7.93 11.39 7.36
C VAL A 240 7.42 12.33 6.28
N THR A 241 6.80 13.43 6.68
CA THR A 241 6.45 14.54 5.78
C THR A 241 7.31 15.74 6.16
N LEU A 242 8.01 16.34 5.18
CA LEU A 242 8.88 17.51 5.31
C LEU A 242 8.10 18.80 5.11
#